data_3fa15411d752b856c3605ffd74b3a4d0
#
_entry.id   3fa15411d752b856c3605ffd74b3a4d0
#
_cell.length_a   1.000
_cell.length_b   1.000
_cell.length_c   1.000
_cell.angle_alpha   90.00
_cell.angle_beta   90.00
_cell.angle_gamma   90.00
#
_symmetry.space_group_name_H-M   'P 1'
#
loop_
_entity.id
_entity.type
_entity.pdbx_description
1 polymer ?
#
loop_
_entity_poly.entity_id
_entity_poly.type
_entity_poly.pdbx_seq_one_letter_code
_entity_poly.pdbx_strand_id
1 'polypeptide(L)'
;DRGTYQYETLAFILLLKQEFRDQILLLRGNHEPHAQLIPYPHDFPHVLRKRFPQKWAVLYNASFNFFQKLPLASFSKNGIFFVHGGPPISDPNLSSLKNPSIKLIEEVLWSDPREDVLESIPSFRGAGLYFGKNVTERFLKVNGLTAIVRGHEPCEGFKLNHDGKVVTIFSRAGPPYWNQSIGYMLLPLSSHLNLEDLKDCIKSIEVPTDFNNFALNDLGF
;
A
#
# COMPACT_ATOMS: atom_id res chain seq x y z
N ASP A 1 -1.23 9.23 -2.75
CA ASP A 1 -1.38 10.48 -3.52
C ASP A 1 -1.90 10.18 -4.88
N ARG A 2 -2.43 9.91 -5.63
CA ARG A 2 -2.96 9.81 -6.99
C ARG A 2 -4.44 10.20 -7.01
N GLY A 3 -4.82 10.96 -8.03
CA GLY A 3 -6.18 11.42 -8.23
C GLY A 3 -6.48 12.75 -7.55
N THR A 4 -7.75 13.14 -7.59
CA THR A 4 -8.20 14.51 -7.28
C THR A 4 -8.40 14.75 -5.79
N TYR A 5 -8.83 13.73 -5.03
CA TYR A 5 -9.29 13.83 -3.65
C TYR A 5 -8.23 13.41 -2.62
N GLN A 6 -6.96 13.73 -2.85
CA GLN A 6 -5.85 13.29 -1.97
C GLN A 6 -5.97 13.87 -0.55
N TYR A 7 -6.30 15.15 -0.45
CA TYR A 7 -6.50 15.81 0.84
C TYR A 7 -7.71 15.26 1.58
N GLU A 8 -8.83 15.14 0.90
CA GLU A 8 -10.08 14.62 1.48
C GLU A 8 -9.90 13.18 1.96
N THR A 9 -9.23 12.35 1.18
CA THR A 9 -8.90 10.97 1.57
C THR A 9 -8.03 10.93 2.84
N LEU A 10 -6.97 11.73 2.88
CA LEU A 10 -6.11 11.80 4.06
C LEU A 10 -6.88 12.30 5.28
N ALA A 11 -7.66 13.38 5.13
CA ALA A 11 -8.46 13.94 6.23
C ALA A 11 -9.47 12.92 6.77
N PHE A 12 -10.18 12.22 5.87
CA PHE A 12 -11.14 11.18 6.24
C PHE A 12 -10.49 10.03 7.02
N ILE A 13 -9.35 9.52 6.52
CA ILE A 13 -8.62 8.44 7.18
C ILE A 13 -8.10 8.88 8.56
N LEU A 14 -7.64 10.12 8.70
CA LEU A 14 -7.19 10.67 9.98
C LEU A 14 -8.33 10.81 10.98
N LEU A 15 -9.51 11.26 10.54
CA LEU A 15 -10.72 11.32 11.38
C LEU A 15 -11.16 9.93 11.83
N LEU A 16 -11.19 8.95 10.93
CA LEU A 16 -11.47 7.56 11.27
C LEU A 16 -10.44 7.01 12.29
N LYS A 17 -9.16 7.26 12.07
CA LYS A 17 -8.11 6.84 13.01
C LYS A 17 -8.23 7.53 14.36
N GLN A 18 -8.68 8.76 14.42
CA GLN A 18 -8.93 9.47 15.67
C GLN A 18 -10.10 8.87 16.44
N GLU A 19 -11.19 8.54 15.75
CA GLU A 19 -12.40 7.93 16.34
C GLU A 19 -12.18 6.48 16.77
N PHE A 20 -11.53 5.68 15.90
CA PHE A 20 -11.33 4.23 16.08
C PHE A 20 -9.86 3.88 16.31
N ARG A 21 -9.22 4.51 17.30
CA ARG A 21 -7.77 4.47 17.54
C ARG A 21 -7.14 3.08 17.48
N ASP A 22 -7.74 2.13 18.20
CA ASP A 22 -7.18 0.79 18.37
C ASP A 22 -7.67 -0.21 17.33
N GLN A 23 -8.66 0.19 16.53
CA GLN A 23 -9.28 -0.66 15.52
C GLN A 23 -8.71 -0.42 14.11
N ILE A 24 -8.05 0.71 13.88
CA ILE A 24 -7.47 1.09 12.58
C ILE A 24 -5.96 1.12 12.68
N LEU A 25 -5.30 0.33 11.84
CA LEU A 25 -3.86 0.39 11.62
C LEU A 25 -3.60 0.98 10.23
N LEU A 26 -2.88 2.09 10.20
CA LEU A 26 -2.45 2.71 8.94
C LEU A 26 -1.01 2.27 8.66
N LEU A 27 -0.76 1.75 7.46
CA LEU A 27 0.58 1.44 6.99
C LEU A 27 1.09 2.55 6.08
N ARG A 28 2.40 2.71 6.07
CA ARG A 28 3.09 3.66 5.20
C ARG A 28 3.12 3.14 3.77
N GLY A 29 2.73 3.99 2.81
CA GLY A 29 2.94 3.77 1.39
C GLY A 29 4.14 4.57 0.87
N ASN A 30 4.53 4.32 -0.39
CA ASN A 30 5.62 5.06 -1.06
C ASN A 30 5.27 6.53 -1.32
N HIS A 31 3.98 6.86 -1.35
CA HIS A 31 3.48 8.24 -1.48
C HIS A 31 3.30 8.96 -0.12
N GLU A 32 3.60 8.29 0.99
CA GLU A 32 3.91 8.85 2.30
C GLU A 32 5.44 8.89 2.47
N PRO A 33 6.17 9.75 1.69
CA PRO A 33 7.56 9.54 1.36
C PRO A 33 8.52 9.71 2.56
N HIS A 34 9.65 9.01 2.48
CA HIS A 34 10.84 9.36 3.22
C HIS A 34 11.56 10.53 2.53
N ALA A 35 12.28 11.36 3.28
CA ALA A 35 12.97 12.54 2.73
C ALA A 35 13.95 12.21 1.57
N GLN A 36 14.52 11.01 1.59
CA GLN A 36 15.44 10.52 0.55
C GLN A 36 14.78 9.69 -0.55
N LEU A 37 13.45 9.42 -0.45
CA LEU A 37 12.70 8.56 -1.37
C LEU A 37 11.38 9.25 -1.76
N ILE A 38 11.48 10.46 -2.29
CA ILE A 38 10.29 11.20 -2.73
C ILE A 38 9.86 10.67 -4.11
N PRO A 39 8.60 10.25 -4.26
CA PRO A 39 8.09 9.75 -5.55
C PRO A 39 8.07 10.83 -6.61
N TYR A 40 8.22 10.45 -7.87
CA TYR A 40 8.02 11.35 -8.99
C TYR A 40 6.93 10.80 -9.93
N PRO A 41 5.92 11.62 -10.28
CA PRO A 41 5.58 12.90 -9.70
C PRO A 41 5.06 12.80 -8.27
N HIS A 42 5.27 13.85 -7.46
CA HIS A 42 4.73 13.99 -6.11
C HIS A 42 3.68 15.10 -6.09
N ASP A 43 2.42 14.72 -6.30
CA ASP A 43 1.33 15.66 -6.57
C ASP A 43 0.75 16.30 -5.30
N PHE A 44 0.88 15.65 -4.15
CA PHE A 44 0.22 16.08 -2.92
C PHE A 44 0.54 17.53 -2.49
N PRO A 45 1.80 18.02 -2.52
CA PRO A 45 2.10 19.42 -2.25
C PRO A 45 1.39 20.38 -3.23
N HIS A 46 1.24 19.98 -4.50
CA HIS A 46 0.55 20.77 -5.50
C HIS A 46 -0.96 20.85 -5.19
N VAL A 47 -1.59 19.74 -4.83
CA VAL A 47 -3.00 19.70 -4.41
C VAL A 47 -3.23 20.60 -3.21
N LEU A 48 -2.37 20.52 -2.19
CA LEU A 48 -2.45 21.39 -1.02
C LEU A 48 -2.28 22.88 -1.38
N ARG A 49 -1.34 23.23 -2.26
CA ARG A 49 -1.11 24.60 -2.69
C ARG A 49 -2.32 25.17 -3.41
N LYS A 50 -2.95 24.38 -4.28
CA LYS A 50 -4.17 24.79 -5.00
C LYS A 50 -5.35 25.01 -4.04
N ARG A 51 -5.51 24.11 -3.05
CA ARG A 51 -6.64 24.15 -2.12
C ARG A 51 -6.46 25.16 -0.99
N PHE A 52 -5.22 25.31 -0.47
CA PHE A 52 -4.87 26.15 0.67
C PHE A 52 -3.64 27.03 0.38
N PRO A 53 -3.75 28.05 -0.49
CA PRO A 53 -2.59 28.79 -1.00
C PRO A 53 -1.69 29.38 0.11
N GLN A 54 -2.29 29.82 1.21
CA GLN A 54 -1.54 30.45 2.32
C GLN A 54 -1.05 29.44 3.38
N LYS A 55 -1.60 28.23 3.43
CA LYS A 55 -1.32 27.24 4.50
C LYS A 55 -0.71 25.95 4.01
N TRP A 56 -0.55 25.77 2.69
CA TRP A 56 -0.13 24.50 2.12
C TRP A 56 1.18 23.96 2.67
N ALA A 57 2.17 24.83 2.93
CA ALA A 57 3.47 24.42 3.43
C ALA A 57 3.38 23.89 4.87
N VAL A 58 2.56 24.53 5.72
CA VAL A 58 2.33 24.06 7.09
C VAL A 58 1.59 22.72 7.08
N LEU A 59 0.57 22.57 6.23
CA LEU A 59 -0.19 21.33 6.09
C LEU A 59 0.69 20.21 5.54
N TYR A 60 1.51 20.50 4.53
CA TYR A 60 2.43 19.52 3.98
C TYR A 60 3.45 19.05 5.00
N ASN A 61 4.09 19.97 5.74
CA ASN A 61 5.06 19.62 6.77
C ASN A 61 4.43 18.79 7.91
N ALA A 62 3.21 19.13 8.32
CA ALA A 62 2.48 18.35 9.31
C ALA A 62 2.18 16.92 8.80
N SER A 63 1.70 16.81 7.56
CA SER A 63 1.46 15.52 6.91
C SER A 63 2.75 14.72 6.77
N PHE A 64 3.83 15.33 6.31
CA PHE A 64 5.13 14.70 6.15
C PHE A 64 5.67 14.14 7.48
N ASN A 65 5.57 14.91 8.57
CA ASN A 65 5.96 14.48 9.92
C ASN A 65 5.09 13.31 10.42
N PHE A 66 3.79 13.32 10.08
CA PHE A 66 2.90 12.21 10.37
C PHE A 66 3.31 10.95 9.58
N PHE A 67 3.61 11.08 8.30
CA PHE A 67 4.04 9.96 7.44
C PHE A 67 5.28 9.25 7.96
N GLN A 68 6.23 9.98 8.57
CA GLN A 68 7.43 9.38 9.17
C GLN A 68 7.12 8.46 10.37
N LYS A 69 5.95 8.63 11.00
CA LYS A 69 5.50 7.84 12.16
C LYS A 69 4.67 6.61 11.77
N LEU A 70 4.27 6.49 10.52
CA LEU A 70 3.53 5.33 10.05
C LEU A 70 4.42 4.08 10.04
N PRO A 71 3.94 2.93 10.54
CA PRO A 71 4.65 1.67 10.46
C PRO A 71 4.79 1.23 8.99
N LEU A 72 5.92 0.63 8.65
CA LEU A 72 6.21 0.12 7.30
C LEU A 72 5.42 -1.15 6.98
N ALA A 73 5.18 -1.98 7.98
CA ALA A 73 4.51 -3.25 7.83
C ALA A 73 3.82 -3.67 9.13
N SER A 74 2.98 -4.67 9.01
CA SER A 74 2.34 -5.36 10.14
C SER A 74 2.23 -6.85 9.83
N PHE A 75 1.98 -7.66 10.83
CA PHE A 75 1.64 -9.07 10.63
C PHE A 75 0.57 -9.53 11.62
N SER A 76 -0.26 -10.46 11.19
CA SER A 76 -1.31 -11.05 12.01
C SER A 76 -0.84 -12.34 12.65
N LYS A 77 -1.52 -12.75 13.73
CA LYS A 77 -1.23 -14.01 14.43
C LYS A 77 -1.48 -15.26 13.57
N ASN A 78 -2.30 -15.15 12.55
CA ASN A 78 -2.59 -16.23 11.58
C ASN A 78 -1.61 -16.27 10.38
N GLY A 79 -0.47 -15.58 10.49
CA GLY A 79 0.66 -15.72 9.56
C GLY A 79 0.60 -14.83 8.32
N ILE A 80 -0.22 -13.77 8.29
CA ILE A 80 -0.29 -12.85 7.16
C ILE A 80 0.59 -11.63 7.41
N PHE A 81 1.46 -11.31 6.46
CA PHE A 81 2.28 -10.11 6.46
C PHE A 81 1.64 -9.03 5.59
N PHE A 82 1.47 -7.83 6.15
CA PHE A 82 0.89 -6.68 5.47
C PHE A 82 1.97 -5.63 5.24
N VAL A 83 2.10 -5.18 4.00
CA VAL A 83 3.11 -4.21 3.56
C VAL A 83 2.59 -3.44 2.36
N HIS A 84 3.13 -2.27 2.07
CA HIS A 84 2.71 -1.52 0.89
C HIS A 84 3.27 -2.08 -0.42
N GLY A 85 4.59 -2.28 -0.50
CA GLY A 85 5.30 -2.78 -1.68
C GLY A 85 5.62 -4.28 -1.58
N GLY A 86 6.81 -4.65 -1.14
CA GLY A 86 7.28 -6.02 -1.06
C GLY A 86 7.82 -6.41 0.31
N PRO A 87 8.27 -7.65 0.48
CA PRO A 87 8.99 -8.07 1.69
C PRO A 87 10.37 -7.41 1.76
N PRO A 88 11.00 -7.37 2.95
CA PRO A 88 12.41 -7.04 3.04
C PRO A 88 13.24 -8.09 2.28
N ILE A 89 13.96 -7.65 1.26
CA ILE A 89 14.68 -8.52 0.32
C ILE A 89 16.13 -8.72 0.75
N SER A 90 16.80 -7.63 1.13
CA SER A 90 18.21 -7.64 1.53
C SER A 90 18.43 -8.27 2.91
N ASP A 91 17.46 -8.21 3.81
CA ASP A 91 17.44 -8.92 5.10
C ASP A 91 16.03 -9.43 5.38
N PRO A 92 15.74 -10.71 5.14
CA PRO A 92 14.39 -11.27 5.22
C PRO A 92 13.84 -11.41 6.63
N ASN A 93 14.59 -11.06 7.68
CA ASN A 93 14.10 -11.14 9.04
C ASN A 93 13.17 -9.98 9.39
N LEU A 94 12.03 -10.23 10.01
CA LEU A 94 11.11 -9.18 10.48
C LEU A 94 11.77 -8.20 11.47
N SER A 95 12.78 -8.64 12.20
CA SER A 95 13.54 -7.80 13.14
C SER A 95 14.27 -6.64 12.44
N SER A 96 14.62 -6.78 11.15
CA SER A 96 15.26 -5.73 10.36
C SER A 96 14.38 -4.48 10.21
N LEU A 97 13.05 -4.65 10.28
CA LEU A 97 12.08 -3.56 10.19
C LEU A 97 11.99 -2.70 11.47
N LYS A 98 12.65 -3.08 12.56
CA LYS A 98 12.66 -2.27 13.79
C LYS A 98 13.51 -1.00 13.64
N ASN A 99 14.65 -1.11 12.94
CA ASN A 99 15.56 -0.01 12.64
C ASN A 99 16.01 -0.12 11.18
N PRO A 100 15.12 0.14 10.21
CA PRO A 100 15.38 -0.13 8.81
C PRO A 100 16.38 0.86 8.22
N SER A 101 17.31 0.36 7.41
CA SER A 101 18.12 1.21 6.52
C SER A 101 17.23 1.85 5.45
N ILE A 102 17.72 2.92 4.82
CA ILE A 102 17.01 3.57 3.70
C ILE A 102 16.76 2.58 2.54
N LYS A 103 17.71 1.68 2.27
CA LYS A 103 17.54 0.61 1.29
C LYS A 103 16.38 -0.32 1.64
N LEU A 104 16.26 -0.71 2.90
CA LEU A 104 15.17 -1.58 3.35
C LEU A 104 13.81 -0.86 3.29
N ILE A 105 13.77 0.44 3.62
CA ILE A 105 12.56 1.27 3.45
C ILE A 105 12.16 1.30 1.97
N GLU A 106 13.12 1.47 1.06
CA GLU A 106 12.86 1.44 -0.37
C GLU A 106 12.30 0.08 -0.80
N GLU A 107 12.92 -1.02 -0.39
CA GLU A 107 12.46 -2.38 -0.73
C GLU A 107 11.00 -2.60 -0.32
N VAL A 108 10.63 -2.26 0.92
CA VAL A 108 9.27 -2.54 1.43
C VAL A 108 8.20 -1.57 0.92
N LEU A 109 8.58 -0.40 0.42
CA LEU A 109 7.64 0.58 -0.11
C LEU A 109 7.50 0.56 -1.63
N TRP A 110 8.49 0.04 -2.39
CA TRP A 110 8.56 0.21 -3.84
C TRP A 110 8.67 -1.09 -4.64
N SER A 111 8.93 -2.25 -3.99
CA SER A 111 9.14 -3.48 -4.72
C SER A 111 7.84 -4.14 -5.15
N ASP A 112 7.85 -4.76 -6.34
CA ASP A 112 6.70 -5.42 -6.94
C ASP A 112 6.99 -6.91 -7.26
N PRO A 113 6.00 -7.82 -7.10
CA PRO A 113 6.16 -9.23 -7.43
C PRO A 113 6.17 -9.46 -8.94
N ARG A 114 6.99 -10.40 -9.41
CA ARG A 114 7.07 -10.80 -10.82
C ARG A 114 7.21 -12.29 -10.97
N GLU A 115 6.41 -12.89 -11.86
CA GLU A 115 6.44 -14.33 -12.17
C GLU A 115 7.65 -14.72 -13.02
N ASP A 116 8.13 -13.80 -13.87
CA ASP A 116 9.26 -13.99 -14.79
C ASP A 116 10.64 -13.74 -14.13
N VAL A 117 10.67 -13.48 -12.84
CA VAL A 117 11.88 -13.28 -12.03
C VAL A 117 11.95 -14.35 -10.95
N LEU A 118 13.10 -15.00 -10.76
CA LEU A 118 13.30 -15.99 -9.70
C LEU A 118 13.75 -15.35 -8.37
N GLU A 119 14.76 -14.48 -8.42
CA GLU A 119 15.29 -13.76 -7.27
C GLU A 119 14.80 -12.30 -7.29
N SER A 120 15.69 -11.35 -7.50
CA SER A 120 15.33 -9.94 -7.61
C SER A 120 16.16 -9.21 -8.64
N ILE A 121 15.55 -8.25 -9.32
CA ILE A 121 16.19 -7.35 -10.26
C ILE A 121 15.74 -5.91 -10.01
N PRO A 122 16.50 -4.90 -10.44
CA PRO A 122 16.08 -3.50 -10.34
C PRO A 122 14.74 -3.24 -11.01
N SER A 123 13.89 -2.47 -10.34
CA SER A 123 12.59 -2.05 -10.89
C SER A 123 12.78 -0.95 -11.93
N PHE A 124 12.03 -1.01 -13.03
CA PHE A 124 11.98 0.06 -14.04
C PHE A 124 11.32 1.36 -13.53
N ARG A 125 10.72 1.34 -12.33
CA ARG A 125 10.18 2.54 -11.68
C ARG A 125 11.25 3.52 -11.20
N GLY A 126 12.53 3.11 -11.22
CA GLY A 126 13.66 3.90 -10.71
C GLY A 126 13.86 3.77 -9.20
N ALA A 127 13.01 3.04 -8.49
CA ALA A 127 13.14 2.69 -7.08
C ALA A 127 12.55 1.30 -6.83
N GLY A 128 13.03 0.61 -5.77
CA GLY A 128 12.64 -0.74 -5.42
C GLY A 128 13.16 -1.82 -6.37
N LEU A 129 12.67 -3.03 -6.17
CA LEU A 129 13.06 -4.21 -6.92
C LEU A 129 11.83 -4.94 -7.46
N TYR A 130 11.95 -5.60 -8.59
CA TYR A 130 11.08 -6.71 -8.93
C TYR A 130 11.58 -7.95 -8.21
N PHE A 131 10.70 -8.62 -7.46
CA PHE A 131 11.05 -9.82 -6.71
C PHE A 131 10.28 -11.04 -7.19
N GLY A 132 10.99 -12.15 -7.25
CA GLY A 132 10.47 -13.42 -7.70
C GLY A 132 9.98 -14.34 -6.58
N LYS A 133 9.52 -15.51 -6.99
CA LYS A 133 8.95 -16.53 -6.11
C LYS A 133 9.94 -16.97 -5.00
N ASN A 134 11.23 -17.12 -5.31
CA ASN A 134 12.24 -17.53 -4.34
C ASN A 134 12.38 -16.54 -3.18
N VAL A 135 12.29 -15.23 -3.45
CA VAL A 135 12.31 -14.18 -2.43
C VAL A 135 11.11 -14.31 -1.50
N THR A 136 9.92 -14.48 -2.07
CA THR A 136 8.68 -14.67 -1.30
C THR A 136 8.78 -15.91 -0.40
N GLU A 137 9.17 -17.04 -0.95
CA GLU A 137 9.28 -18.30 -0.20
C GLU A 137 10.31 -18.23 0.92
N ARG A 138 11.48 -17.64 0.64
CA ARG A 138 12.51 -17.42 1.66
C ARG A 138 12.01 -16.53 2.80
N PHE A 139 11.38 -15.40 2.48
CA PHE A 139 10.83 -14.49 3.47
C PHE A 139 9.76 -15.15 4.35
N LEU A 140 8.79 -15.81 3.74
CA LEU A 140 7.72 -16.50 4.46
C LEU A 140 8.26 -17.61 5.37
N LYS A 141 9.18 -18.43 4.85
CA LYS A 141 9.81 -19.53 5.59
C LYS A 141 10.60 -19.05 6.80
N VAL A 142 11.43 -18.01 6.64
CA VAL A 142 12.27 -17.48 7.72
C VAL A 142 11.43 -16.94 8.87
N ASN A 143 10.25 -16.39 8.58
CA ASN A 143 9.40 -15.74 9.57
C ASN A 143 8.19 -16.57 10.01
N GLY A 144 8.02 -17.81 9.52
CA GLY A 144 6.87 -18.66 9.85
C GLY A 144 5.54 -18.05 9.37
N LEU A 145 5.55 -17.39 8.20
CA LEU A 145 4.39 -16.72 7.64
C LEU A 145 3.79 -17.54 6.48
N THR A 146 2.51 -17.30 6.20
CA THR A 146 1.75 -18.00 5.14
C THR A 146 1.70 -17.20 3.84
N ALA A 147 1.45 -15.88 3.92
CA ALA A 147 1.28 -15.03 2.75
C ALA A 147 1.64 -13.57 3.02
N ILE A 148 1.79 -12.83 1.92
CA ILE A 148 1.98 -11.38 1.88
C ILE A 148 0.73 -10.75 1.29
N VAL A 149 0.12 -9.78 1.98
CA VAL A 149 -0.95 -8.92 1.46
C VAL A 149 -0.37 -7.52 1.29
N ARG A 150 -0.53 -6.97 0.09
CA ARG A 150 0.11 -5.70 -0.29
C ARG A 150 -0.77 -4.84 -1.19
N GLY A 151 -0.33 -3.63 -1.48
CA GLY A 151 -0.95 -2.67 -2.40
C GLY A 151 -0.02 -2.30 -3.57
N HIS A 152 0.24 -1.00 -3.80
CA HIS A 152 1.24 -0.36 -4.67
C HIS A 152 1.03 -0.57 -6.18
N GLU A 153 0.77 -1.79 -6.65
CA GLU A 153 0.62 -2.12 -8.07
C GLU A 153 -0.85 -2.00 -8.49
N PRO A 154 -1.18 -1.17 -9.51
CA PRO A 154 -2.55 -1.07 -10.00
C PRO A 154 -3.03 -2.40 -10.60
N CYS A 155 -4.23 -2.81 -10.23
CA CYS A 155 -4.93 -3.96 -10.79
C CYS A 155 -6.44 -3.81 -10.61
N GLU A 156 -7.24 -4.63 -11.30
CA GLU A 156 -8.68 -4.72 -11.15
C GLU A 156 -9.02 -5.47 -9.84
N GLY A 157 -9.30 -4.70 -8.78
CA GLY A 157 -9.63 -5.21 -7.45
C GLY A 157 -8.47 -5.92 -6.75
N PHE A 158 -7.98 -7.02 -7.29
CA PHE A 158 -6.87 -7.77 -6.71
C PHE A 158 -6.09 -8.57 -7.77
N LYS A 159 -4.87 -8.97 -7.41
CA LYS A 159 -3.98 -9.81 -8.21
C LYS A 159 -3.25 -10.81 -7.31
N LEU A 160 -3.08 -12.04 -7.80
CA LEU A 160 -2.33 -13.09 -7.11
C LEU A 160 -1.00 -13.34 -7.83
N ASN A 161 0.07 -13.44 -7.06
CA ASN A 161 1.39 -13.84 -7.54
C ASN A 161 1.96 -14.96 -6.68
N HIS A 162 2.98 -15.65 -7.22
CA HIS A 162 3.78 -16.68 -6.55
C HIS A 162 2.90 -17.77 -5.92
N ASP A 163 2.03 -18.39 -6.75
CA ASP A 163 1.05 -19.41 -6.35
C ASP A 163 0.03 -18.93 -5.30
N GLY A 164 -0.29 -17.64 -5.29
CA GLY A 164 -1.21 -17.06 -4.32
C GLY A 164 -0.59 -16.65 -2.99
N LYS A 165 0.74 -16.80 -2.83
CA LYS A 165 1.46 -16.36 -1.62
C LYS A 165 1.61 -14.85 -1.52
N VAL A 166 1.43 -14.13 -2.62
CA VAL A 166 1.39 -12.65 -2.66
C VAL A 166 0.04 -12.22 -3.20
N VAL A 167 -0.69 -11.46 -2.41
CA VAL A 167 -2.00 -10.89 -2.75
C VAL A 167 -1.85 -9.38 -2.83
N THR A 168 -1.98 -8.84 -4.03
CA THR A 168 -2.09 -7.40 -4.24
C THR A 168 -3.56 -7.01 -4.16
N ILE A 169 -3.90 -6.07 -3.28
CA ILE A 169 -5.24 -5.47 -3.16
C ILE A 169 -5.14 -4.03 -3.67
N PHE A 170 -6.03 -3.67 -4.57
CA PHE A 170 -6.07 -2.32 -5.13
C PHE A 170 -7.49 -1.76 -5.06
N SER A 171 -7.65 -0.66 -4.31
CA SER A 171 -8.97 -0.09 -3.97
C SER A 171 -9.15 1.32 -4.56
N ARG A 172 -8.40 1.67 -5.62
CA ARG A 172 -8.49 2.97 -6.28
C ARG A 172 -9.28 2.87 -7.58
N ALA A 173 -10.47 3.43 -7.59
CA ALA A 173 -11.28 3.64 -8.79
C ALA A 173 -11.03 5.04 -9.40
N GLY A 174 -11.54 5.26 -10.59
CA GLY A 174 -11.46 6.54 -11.30
C GLY A 174 -10.05 6.92 -11.74
N PRO A 175 -9.87 8.17 -12.23
CA PRO A 175 -8.59 8.60 -12.76
C PRO A 175 -7.47 8.55 -11.72
N PRO A 176 -6.23 8.20 -12.10
CA PRO A 176 -5.77 7.92 -13.46
C PRO A 176 -5.90 6.45 -13.91
N TYR A 177 -6.42 5.56 -13.07
CA TYR A 177 -6.41 4.11 -13.32
C TYR A 177 -7.66 3.60 -14.05
N TRP A 178 -8.83 4.21 -13.80
CA TRP A 178 -10.12 3.85 -14.42
C TRP A 178 -10.57 2.42 -14.12
N ASN A 179 -10.15 1.85 -13.00
CA ASN A 179 -10.57 0.51 -12.59
C ASN A 179 -12.09 0.43 -12.45
N GLN A 180 -12.63 -0.68 -12.93
CA GLN A 180 -14.05 -1.02 -12.84
C GLN A 180 -14.39 -1.72 -11.53
N SER A 181 -13.39 -2.23 -10.84
CA SER A 181 -13.56 -2.87 -9.53
C SER A 181 -12.49 -2.39 -8.53
N ILE A 182 -12.86 -2.41 -7.25
CA ILE A 182 -11.96 -2.18 -6.12
C ILE A 182 -11.92 -3.44 -5.25
N GLY A 183 -10.75 -3.74 -4.68
CA GLY A 183 -10.52 -4.92 -3.86
C GLY A 183 -10.45 -4.60 -2.37
N TYR A 184 -10.88 -5.55 -1.55
CA TYR A 184 -10.64 -5.56 -0.11
C TYR A 184 -10.56 -7.01 0.40
N MET A 185 -10.15 -7.19 1.64
CA MET A 185 -10.02 -8.51 2.23
C MET A 185 -10.67 -8.56 3.61
N LEU A 186 -11.40 -9.65 3.90
CA LEU A 186 -11.98 -9.95 5.21
C LEU A 186 -11.31 -11.19 5.79
N LEU A 187 -10.44 -11.00 6.77
CA LEU A 187 -9.66 -12.06 7.39
C LEU A 187 -10.22 -12.46 8.76
N PRO A 188 -10.50 -13.74 9.00
CA PRO A 188 -10.73 -14.24 10.35
C PRO A 188 -9.40 -14.22 11.14
N LEU A 189 -9.36 -13.49 12.24
CA LEU A 189 -8.14 -13.33 13.03
C LEU A 189 -7.91 -14.49 14.04
N SER A 190 -8.91 -15.33 14.24
CA SER A 190 -8.90 -16.40 15.26
C SER A 190 -8.42 -17.76 14.76
N SER A 191 -8.30 -18.00 13.46
CA SER A 191 -7.92 -19.27 12.85
C SER A 191 -6.63 -19.17 12.06
N HIS A 192 -5.87 -20.26 12.02
CA HIS A 192 -4.77 -20.37 11.07
C HIS A 192 -5.33 -20.45 9.65
N LEU A 193 -4.77 -19.68 8.72
CA LEU A 193 -5.22 -19.62 7.34
C LEU A 193 -4.22 -20.35 6.44
N ASN A 194 -4.72 -21.26 5.62
CA ASN A 194 -3.98 -21.77 4.48
C ASN A 194 -4.20 -20.85 3.24
N LEU A 195 -3.53 -21.15 2.13
CA LEU A 195 -3.61 -20.30 0.93
C LEU A 195 -4.97 -20.37 0.21
N GLU A 196 -5.71 -21.48 0.36
CA GLU A 196 -7.05 -21.60 -0.24
C GLU A 196 -8.05 -20.78 0.54
N ASP A 197 -8.07 -20.91 1.87
CA ASP A 197 -8.89 -20.09 2.75
C ASP A 197 -8.62 -18.58 2.53
N LEU A 198 -7.36 -18.22 2.26
CA LEU A 198 -6.98 -16.83 2.00
C LEU A 198 -7.65 -16.27 0.75
N LYS A 199 -7.78 -17.07 -0.32
CA LYS A 199 -8.45 -16.65 -1.55
C LYS A 199 -9.93 -16.33 -1.31
N ASP A 200 -10.60 -17.11 -0.48
CA ASP A 200 -12.00 -16.89 -0.12
C ASP A 200 -12.23 -15.61 0.71
N CYS A 201 -11.18 -15.10 1.33
CA CYS A 201 -11.19 -13.84 2.07
C CYS A 201 -11.12 -12.60 1.16
N ILE A 202 -10.72 -12.75 -0.10
CA ILE A 202 -10.60 -11.64 -1.05
C ILE A 202 -11.98 -11.30 -1.61
N LYS A 203 -12.31 -10.03 -1.61
CA LYS A 203 -13.58 -9.52 -2.14
C LYS A 203 -13.33 -8.38 -3.12
N SER A 204 -14.20 -8.21 -4.09
CA SER A 204 -14.22 -7.05 -4.97
C SER A 204 -15.61 -6.42 -5.00
N ILE A 205 -15.64 -5.12 -5.26
CA ILE A 205 -16.87 -4.34 -5.46
C ILE A 205 -16.75 -3.70 -6.83
N GLU A 206 -17.79 -3.85 -7.65
CA GLU A 206 -17.88 -3.13 -8.92
C GLU A 206 -18.07 -1.63 -8.64
N VAL A 207 -17.37 -0.82 -9.39
CA VAL A 207 -17.49 0.64 -9.33
C VAL A 207 -18.66 1.06 -10.22
N PRO A 208 -19.64 1.80 -9.72
CA PRO A 208 -20.75 2.28 -10.55
C PRO A 208 -20.23 3.08 -11.75
N THR A 209 -20.83 2.89 -12.90
CA THR A 209 -20.40 3.51 -14.16
C THR A 209 -20.49 5.04 -14.15
N ASP A 210 -21.37 5.59 -13.35
CA ASP A 210 -21.56 7.03 -13.10
C ASP A 210 -20.55 7.61 -12.11
N PHE A 211 -19.85 6.78 -11.35
CA PHE A 211 -18.80 7.22 -10.41
C PHE A 211 -17.69 8.04 -11.11
N ASN A 212 -17.38 7.70 -12.34
CA ASN A 212 -16.40 8.42 -13.16
C ASN A 212 -16.91 9.77 -13.68
N ASN A 213 -18.21 10.03 -13.61
CA ASN A 213 -18.85 11.26 -14.02
C ASN A 213 -19.10 12.25 -12.86
N PHE A 214 -18.77 11.87 -11.62
CA PHE A 214 -18.79 12.78 -10.48
C PHE A 214 -17.75 13.89 -10.68
N ALA A 215 -18.17 14.94 -11.36
CA ALA A 215 -17.38 16.16 -11.48
C ALA A 215 -17.43 16.90 -10.13
N LEU A 216 -16.34 17.61 -9.80
CA LEU A 216 -16.25 18.48 -8.61
C LEU A 216 -17.40 19.51 -8.51
N ASN A 217 -18.08 19.79 -9.63
CA ASN A 217 -19.19 20.72 -9.73
C ASN A 217 -20.45 20.24 -8.98
N ASP A 218 -20.60 18.94 -8.72
CA ASP A 218 -21.78 18.37 -8.04
C ASP A 218 -21.68 18.43 -6.51
N LEU A 219 -20.52 18.78 -5.99
CA LEU A 219 -20.28 18.87 -4.54
C LEU A 219 -20.41 20.30 -3.97
N GLY A 220 -20.76 21.28 -4.76
CA GLY A 220 -21.12 22.62 -4.30
C GLY A 220 -19.98 23.42 -3.62
N PHE A 221 -18.69 23.22 -4.05
CA PHE A 221 -17.51 23.95 -3.55
C PHE A 221 -16.88 24.82 -4.62
#